data_1c4cb5645cbeb91de16bd6ff0fce12fe
#
_entry.id   1c4cb5645cbeb91de16bd6ff0fce12fe
#
_cell.length_a   1.000
_cell.length_b   1.000
_cell.length_c   1.000
_cell.angle_alpha   90.00
_cell.angle_beta   90.00
_cell.angle_gamma   90.00
#
_symmetry.space_group_name_H-M   'P 1'
#
loop_
_entity.id
_entity.type
_entity.pdbx_description
1 polymer ?
#
loop_
_entity_poly.entity_id
_entity_poly.type
_entity_poly.pdbx_seq_one_letter_code
_entity_poly.pdbx_strand_id
1 'polypeptide(L)'
;RLLPFLGIYQYHGLVGIVTDWMNNGSLHSLIHEHQLYPELPFSLLIRVLVDVAEGLHYLHSLKPALCHCSLKPSNVLLDTHYRAKISDYGLTNWRKKQLRSDLQNCNRRNCQDLVYLPPEILEGGLPSQEGDIYSFGMLCWESLSRRRPFEGQTTLLEVLTGIHSSLRPGVSEKFIPSNLPERNRLLHLIALCWHQEPDYRP
;
A
#
# COMPACT_ATOMS: atom_id res chain seq x y z
N ARG A 1 -13.80 -5.85 -5.61
CA ARG A 1 -12.40 -5.66 -5.24
C ARG A 1 -12.19 -5.29 -3.76
N LEU A 2 -13.25 -5.19 -2.99
CA LEU A 2 -13.18 -4.98 -1.55
C LEU A 2 -13.48 -6.28 -0.81
N LEU A 3 -12.81 -6.49 0.34
CA LEU A 3 -13.10 -7.62 1.22
C LEU A 3 -14.42 -7.34 1.96
N PRO A 4 -15.46 -8.17 1.81
CA PRO A 4 -16.73 -7.92 2.46
C PRO A 4 -16.61 -7.96 3.98
N PHE A 5 -17.25 -7.02 4.65
CA PHE A 5 -17.48 -7.06 6.08
C PHE A 5 -18.68 -8.00 6.35
N LEU A 6 -18.47 -9.05 7.13
CA LEU A 6 -19.51 -10.04 7.47
C LEU A 6 -20.12 -9.79 8.85
N GLY A 7 -19.33 -9.24 9.78
CA GLY A 7 -19.82 -8.98 11.14
C GLY A 7 -18.73 -8.56 12.11
N ILE A 8 -19.15 -8.36 13.36
CA ILE A 8 -18.26 -8.06 14.48
C ILE A 8 -18.31 -9.24 15.45
N TYR A 9 -17.15 -9.65 15.94
CA TYR A 9 -16.99 -10.61 17.01
C TYR A 9 -16.47 -9.90 18.25
N GLN A 10 -17.10 -10.14 19.40
CA GLN A 10 -16.67 -9.58 20.68
C GLN A 10 -16.48 -10.70 21.70
N TYR A 11 -15.31 -10.75 22.33
CA TYR A 11 -14.98 -11.74 23.36
C TYR A 11 -13.95 -11.17 24.35
N HIS A 12 -14.27 -11.23 25.66
CA HIS A 12 -13.38 -10.73 26.74
C HIS A 12 -12.77 -9.36 26.50
N GLY A 13 -13.57 -8.39 26.01
CA GLY A 13 -13.11 -7.01 25.73
C GLY A 13 -12.34 -6.82 24.42
N LEU A 14 -12.07 -7.90 23.68
CA LEU A 14 -11.53 -7.85 22.34
C LEU A 14 -12.66 -7.71 21.33
N VAL A 15 -12.44 -6.86 20.33
CA VAL A 15 -13.38 -6.68 19.21
C VAL A 15 -12.65 -7.07 17.94
N GLY A 16 -13.22 -8.00 17.17
CA GLY A 16 -12.71 -8.46 15.90
C GLY A 16 -13.67 -8.17 14.76
N ILE A 17 -13.13 -7.90 13.58
CA ILE A 17 -13.89 -7.80 12.33
C ILE A 17 -13.88 -9.17 11.67
N VAL A 18 -15.07 -9.68 11.31
CA VAL A 18 -15.23 -10.96 10.61
C VAL A 18 -15.36 -10.70 9.12
N THR A 19 -14.54 -11.39 8.33
CA THR A 19 -14.51 -11.29 6.87
C THR A 19 -14.42 -12.69 6.24
N ASP A 20 -14.55 -12.76 4.90
CA ASP A 20 -14.22 -13.99 4.17
C ASP A 20 -12.76 -14.40 4.40
N TRP A 21 -12.52 -15.70 4.45
CA TRP A 21 -11.16 -16.23 4.46
C TRP A 21 -10.51 -16.13 3.06
N MET A 22 -9.31 -15.58 2.99
CA MET A 22 -8.58 -15.37 1.74
C MET A 22 -7.44 -16.39 1.64
N ASN A 23 -7.64 -17.44 0.83
CA ASN A 23 -6.82 -18.65 0.83
C ASN A 23 -5.36 -18.44 0.44
N ASN A 24 -5.08 -17.47 -0.43
CA ASN A 24 -3.71 -17.19 -0.89
C ASN A 24 -3.04 -16.05 -0.10
N GLY A 25 -3.57 -15.75 1.10
CA GLY A 25 -2.96 -14.78 2.02
C GLY A 25 -2.96 -13.36 1.47
N SER A 26 -1.86 -12.63 1.69
CA SER A 26 -1.71 -11.24 1.30
C SER A 26 -0.78 -11.07 0.10
N LEU A 27 -0.91 -9.94 -0.60
CA LEU A 27 0.05 -9.52 -1.62
C LEU A 27 1.47 -9.41 -1.04
N HIS A 28 1.60 -9.02 0.25
CA HIS A 28 2.89 -9.01 0.93
C HIS A 28 3.55 -10.40 0.92
N SER A 29 2.81 -11.45 1.31
CA SER A 29 3.32 -12.83 1.26
C SER A 29 3.68 -13.24 -0.16
N LEU A 30 2.82 -12.93 -1.14
CA LEU A 30 3.06 -13.26 -2.55
C LEU A 30 4.38 -12.66 -3.08
N ILE A 31 4.70 -11.41 -2.72
CA ILE A 31 5.90 -10.73 -3.25
C ILE A 31 7.17 -11.03 -2.45
N HIS A 32 7.08 -11.32 -1.13
CA HIS A 32 8.27 -11.46 -0.27
C HIS A 32 8.60 -12.89 0.13
N GLU A 33 7.67 -13.85 0.04
CA GLU A 33 7.95 -15.25 0.34
C GLU A 33 8.58 -15.96 -0.88
N HIS A 34 9.84 -15.61 -1.18
CA HIS A 34 10.56 -16.10 -2.36
C HIS A 34 10.71 -17.61 -2.41
N GLN A 35 10.65 -18.31 -1.26
CA GLN A 35 10.70 -19.77 -1.22
C GLN A 35 9.41 -20.40 -1.77
N LEU A 36 8.26 -19.79 -1.49
CA LEU A 36 6.96 -20.25 -1.99
C LEU A 36 6.67 -19.74 -3.40
N TYR A 37 7.14 -18.53 -3.70
CA TYR A 37 6.91 -17.85 -4.97
C TYR A 37 8.24 -17.38 -5.58
N PRO A 38 9.11 -18.32 -6.07
CA PRO A 38 10.42 -17.96 -6.63
C PRO A 38 10.28 -17.04 -7.84
N GLU A 39 9.27 -17.30 -8.66
CA GLU A 39 8.93 -16.49 -9.83
C GLU A 39 7.47 -16.09 -9.78
N LEU A 40 7.18 -14.86 -10.16
CA LEU A 40 5.82 -14.35 -10.28
C LEU A 40 5.54 -13.96 -11.73
N PRO A 41 4.52 -14.57 -12.37
CA PRO A 41 4.12 -14.16 -13.70
C PRO A 41 3.73 -12.68 -13.73
N PHE A 42 4.29 -11.92 -14.67
CA PHE A 42 3.98 -10.50 -14.83
C PHE A 42 2.48 -10.25 -14.97
N SER A 43 1.79 -11.10 -15.74
CA SER A 43 0.33 -11.03 -15.93
C SER A 43 -0.45 -11.17 -14.62
N LEU A 44 0.04 -11.99 -13.68
CA LEU A 44 -0.56 -12.11 -12.35
C LEU A 44 -0.40 -10.81 -11.56
N LEU A 45 0.82 -10.25 -11.52
CA LEU A 45 1.08 -9.00 -10.80
C LEU A 45 0.21 -7.86 -11.35
N ILE A 46 0.18 -7.68 -12.67
CA ILE A 46 -0.65 -6.63 -13.28
C ILE A 46 -2.13 -6.82 -12.97
N ARG A 47 -2.65 -8.05 -13.03
CA ARG A 47 -4.04 -8.33 -12.66
C ARG A 47 -4.35 -7.95 -11.21
N VAL A 48 -3.45 -8.27 -10.27
CA VAL A 48 -3.59 -7.89 -8.86
C VAL A 48 -3.58 -6.36 -8.71
N LEU A 49 -2.66 -5.66 -9.37
CA LEU A 49 -2.58 -4.19 -9.32
C LEU A 49 -3.83 -3.53 -9.93
N VAL A 50 -4.37 -4.09 -11.01
CA VAL A 50 -5.64 -3.62 -11.60
C VAL A 50 -6.80 -3.83 -10.62
N ASP A 51 -6.89 -5.00 -9.97
CA ASP A 51 -7.92 -5.26 -8.95
C ASP A 51 -7.85 -4.24 -7.81
N VAL A 52 -6.64 -3.87 -7.36
CA VAL A 52 -6.43 -2.84 -6.32
C VAL A 52 -6.88 -1.46 -6.81
N ALA A 53 -6.49 -1.07 -8.04
CA ALA A 53 -6.90 0.20 -8.62
C ALA A 53 -8.43 0.31 -8.75
N GLU A 54 -9.11 -0.76 -9.21
CA GLU A 54 -10.58 -0.83 -9.27
C GLU A 54 -11.21 -0.71 -7.88
N GLY A 55 -10.61 -1.33 -6.86
CA GLY A 55 -11.07 -1.23 -5.48
C GLY A 55 -10.95 0.19 -4.92
N LEU A 56 -9.83 0.87 -5.15
CA LEU A 56 -9.64 2.28 -4.77
C LEU A 56 -10.62 3.19 -5.52
N HIS A 57 -10.73 3.03 -6.83
CA HIS A 57 -11.66 3.80 -7.64
C HIS A 57 -13.10 3.68 -7.11
N TYR A 58 -13.53 2.48 -6.74
CA TYR A 58 -14.84 2.28 -6.11
C TYR A 58 -14.98 3.07 -4.81
N LEU A 59 -14.00 2.99 -3.87
CA LEU A 59 -14.02 3.72 -2.61
C LEU A 59 -14.11 5.24 -2.83
N HIS A 60 -13.32 5.75 -3.77
CA HIS A 60 -13.26 7.16 -4.11
C HIS A 60 -14.54 7.67 -4.82
N SER A 61 -15.28 6.79 -5.52
CA SER A 61 -16.53 7.12 -6.19
C SER A 61 -17.75 7.20 -5.26
N LEU A 62 -17.64 6.75 -4.02
CA LEU A 62 -18.72 6.80 -3.04
C LEU A 62 -19.08 8.24 -2.67
N LYS A 63 -20.29 8.43 -2.16
CA LYS A 63 -20.79 9.74 -1.70
C LYS A 63 -21.24 9.65 -0.24
N PRO A 64 -20.47 10.18 0.73
CA PRO A 64 -19.17 10.84 0.56
C PRO A 64 -18.07 9.84 0.13
N ALA A 65 -17.04 10.33 -0.56
CA ALA A 65 -15.87 9.54 -0.93
C ALA A 65 -15.18 8.96 0.31
N LEU A 66 -14.74 7.72 0.22
CA LEU A 66 -14.05 7.02 1.30
C LEU A 66 -12.57 6.85 0.97
N CYS A 67 -11.69 7.48 1.75
CA CYS A 67 -10.25 7.26 1.66
C CYS A 67 -9.86 6.01 2.45
N HIS A 68 -8.97 5.19 1.91
CA HIS A 68 -8.47 3.98 2.56
C HIS A 68 -7.50 4.31 3.71
N CYS A 69 -6.58 5.23 3.49
CA CYS A 69 -5.61 5.76 4.47
C CYS A 69 -4.57 4.76 5.02
N SER A 70 -4.50 3.55 4.50
CA SER A 70 -3.55 2.52 4.94
C SER A 70 -3.32 1.47 3.86
N LEU A 71 -3.27 1.89 2.60
CA LEU A 71 -3.00 0.96 1.51
C LEU A 71 -1.54 0.50 1.57
N LYS A 72 -1.36 -0.81 1.63
CA LYS A 72 -0.06 -1.50 1.66
C LYS A 72 -0.25 -2.96 1.24
N PRO A 73 0.80 -3.70 0.84
CA PRO A 73 0.65 -5.08 0.38
C PRO A 73 0.01 -6.03 1.38
N SER A 74 0.19 -5.83 2.69
CA SER A 74 -0.45 -6.66 3.72
C SER A 74 -1.95 -6.47 3.85
N ASN A 75 -2.50 -5.35 3.33
CA ASN A 75 -3.94 -5.04 3.32
C ASN A 75 -4.59 -5.37 1.96
N VAL A 76 -3.86 -5.99 1.06
CA VAL A 76 -4.36 -6.55 -0.20
C VAL A 76 -4.35 -8.07 -0.06
N LEU A 77 -5.52 -8.69 0.02
CA LEU A 77 -5.69 -10.11 0.23
C LEU A 77 -6.08 -10.82 -1.06
N LEU A 78 -5.69 -12.09 -1.20
CA LEU A 78 -5.81 -12.86 -2.44
C LEU A 78 -6.72 -14.08 -2.21
N ASP A 79 -7.76 -14.21 -3.05
CA ASP A 79 -8.64 -15.38 -3.04
C ASP A 79 -8.00 -16.60 -3.73
N THR A 80 -8.72 -17.71 -3.80
CA THR A 80 -8.28 -18.97 -4.43
C THR A 80 -7.85 -18.82 -5.89
N HIS A 81 -8.32 -17.79 -6.59
CA HIS A 81 -8.00 -17.49 -7.99
C HIS A 81 -6.97 -16.37 -8.14
N TYR A 82 -6.32 -15.98 -7.03
CA TYR A 82 -5.43 -14.80 -6.96
C TYR A 82 -6.11 -13.51 -7.42
N ARG A 83 -7.42 -13.35 -7.14
CA ARG A 83 -8.09 -12.06 -7.29
C ARG A 83 -7.88 -11.25 -6.03
N ALA A 84 -7.50 -9.99 -6.20
CA ALA A 84 -7.21 -9.14 -5.06
C ALA A 84 -8.49 -8.50 -4.50
N LYS A 85 -8.53 -8.42 -3.17
CA LYS A 85 -9.51 -7.67 -2.40
C LYS A 85 -8.80 -6.79 -1.38
N ILE A 86 -9.14 -5.51 -1.37
CA ILE A 86 -8.62 -4.55 -0.38
C ILE A 86 -9.35 -4.78 0.94
N SER A 87 -8.59 -4.91 2.01
CA SER A 87 -9.09 -5.02 3.40
C SER A 87 -8.82 -3.74 4.19
N ASP A 88 -9.32 -3.65 5.40
CA ASP A 88 -9.05 -2.55 6.36
C ASP A 88 -9.51 -1.14 5.90
N TYR A 89 -10.42 -1.05 4.94
CA TYR A 89 -11.07 0.21 4.56
C TYR A 89 -12.14 0.65 5.57
N GLY A 90 -12.50 1.93 5.53
CA GLY A 90 -13.53 2.49 6.44
C GLY A 90 -13.04 2.79 7.86
N LEU A 91 -11.75 2.63 8.15
CA LEU A 91 -11.15 2.84 9.47
C LEU A 91 -10.47 4.21 9.61
N THR A 92 -10.82 5.19 8.78
CA THR A 92 -10.16 6.50 8.67
C THR A 92 -10.00 7.22 10.02
N ASN A 93 -11.06 7.26 10.84
CA ASN A 93 -11.00 7.94 12.13
C ASN A 93 -10.12 7.22 13.16
N TRP A 94 -10.10 5.89 13.11
CA TRP A 94 -9.21 5.08 13.95
C TRP A 94 -7.77 5.26 13.50
N ARG A 95 -7.51 5.23 12.22
CA ARG A 95 -6.17 5.43 11.60
C ARG A 95 -5.57 6.80 11.94
N LYS A 96 -6.34 7.87 11.93
CA LYS A 96 -5.88 9.20 12.36
C LYS A 96 -5.33 9.20 13.78
N LYS A 97 -5.99 8.49 14.70
CA LYS A 97 -5.53 8.39 16.11
C LYS A 97 -4.25 7.56 16.19
N GLN A 98 -4.22 6.43 15.47
CA GLN A 98 -3.07 5.53 15.42
C GLN A 98 -1.83 6.24 14.85
N LEU A 99 -1.97 6.94 13.73
CA LEU A 99 -0.87 7.67 13.08
C LEU A 99 -0.21 8.69 14.02
N ARG A 100 -1.00 9.45 14.77
CA ARG A 100 -0.45 10.40 15.77
C ARG A 100 0.41 9.68 16.82
N SER A 101 -0.03 8.52 17.28
CA SER A 101 0.73 7.69 18.21
C SER A 101 2.00 7.13 17.58
N ASP A 102 1.95 6.68 16.35
CA ASP A 102 3.08 6.07 15.64
C ASP A 102 4.16 7.10 15.31
N LEU A 103 3.77 8.32 14.88
CA LEU A 103 4.71 9.43 14.65
C LEU A 103 5.41 9.88 15.94
N GLN A 104 4.72 9.88 17.08
CA GLN A 104 5.32 10.20 18.38
C GLN A 104 6.28 9.12 18.90
N ASN A 105 6.10 7.87 18.45
CA ASN A 105 6.82 6.69 18.93
C ASN A 105 7.66 6.00 17.84
N CYS A 106 8.23 6.76 16.89
CA CYS A 106 8.94 6.26 15.69
C CYS A 106 10.04 5.20 15.93
N ASN A 107 10.47 4.98 17.15
CA ASN A 107 11.48 3.97 17.51
C ASN A 107 10.92 2.55 17.71
N ARG A 108 9.61 2.32 17.51
CA ARG A 108 8.98 1.01 17.69
C ARG A 108 8.85 0.26 16.37
N ARG A 109 8.91 -1.07 16.44
CA ARG A 109 8.91 -2.01 15.29
C ARG A 109 7.74 -1.87 14.31
N ASN A 110 6.65 -1.20 14.67
CA ASN A 110 5.44 -1.04 13.86
C ASN A 110 5.43 0.18 12.93
N CYS A 111 6.51 0.97 12.90
CA CYS A 111 6.55 2.21 12.11
C CYS A 111 6.97 1.99 10.64
N GLN A 112 7.30 0.77 10.23
CA GLN A 112 7.68 0.47 8.83
C GLN A 112 6.56 0.77 7.83
N ASP A 113 5.32 0.78 8.28
CA ASP A 113 4.15 1.11 7.45
C ASP A 113 4.07 2.59 7.06
N LEU A 114 4.79 3.46 7.79
CA LEU A 114 4.79 4.90 7.52
C LEU A 114 5.40 5.27 6.15
N VAL A 115 6.22 4.40 5.57
CA VAL A 115 6.82 4.62 4.24
C VAL A 115 5.81 4.64 3.10
N TYR A 116 4.59 4.10 3.31
CA TYR A 116 3.51 4.15 2.32
C TYR A 116 2.70 5.45 2.40
N LEU A 117 2.90 6.25 3.46
CA LEU A 117 2.18 7.50 3.63
C LEU A 117 2.83 8.62 2.82
N PRO A 118 2.01 9.48 2.19
CA PRO A 118 2.52 10.60 1.44
C PRO A 118 3.05 11.72 2.36
N PRO A 119 3.90 12.62 1.82
CA PRO A 119 4.54 13.68 2.60
C PRO A 119 3.52 14.56 3.34
N GLU A 120 2.42 14.95 2.70
CA GLU A 120 1.40 15.80 3.31
C GLU A 120 0.73 15.16 4.54
N ILE A 121 0.59 13.83 4.55
CA ILE A 121 0.02 13.10 5.71
C ILE A 121 1.06 12.99 6.83
N LEU A 122 2.33 12.78 6.49
CA LEU A 122 3.43 12.77 7.47
C LEU A 122 3.59 14.12 8.15
N GLU A 123 3.24 15.22 7.49
CA GLU A 123 3.21 16.59 8.01
C GLU A 123 1.94 16.91 8.84
N GLY A 124 1.04 15.95 9.00
CA GLY A 124 -0.19 16.11 9.77
C GLY A 124 -1.41 16.56 8.96
N GLY A 125 -1.32 16.50 7.64
CA GLY A 125 -2.44 16.73 6.72
C GLY A 125 -3.59 15.74 6.92
N LEU A 126 -4.70 16.02 6.27
CA LEU A 126 -5.89 15.17 6.32
C LEU A 126 -5.81 14.05 5.26
N PRO A 127 -6.37 12.87 5.54
CA PRO A 127 -6.54 11.83 4.55
C PRO A 127 -7.26 12.33 3.29
N SER A 128 -6.73 11.95 2.15
CA SER A 128 -7.22 12.36 0.83
C SER A 128 -7.20 11.17 -0.14
N GLN A 129 -7.91 11.30 -1.27
CA GLN A 129 -7.86 10.33 -2.36
C GLN A 129 -6.46 10.30 -2.98
N GLU A 130 -5.86 11.47 -3.14
CA GLU A 130 -4.49 11.65 -3.65
C GLU A 130 -3.46 10.96 -2.75
N GLY A 131 -3.72 10.90 -1.43
CA GLY A 131 -2.90 10.15 -0.47
C GLY A 131 -2.96 8.63 -0.70
N ASP A 132 -4.13 8.10 -1.02
CA ASP A 132 -4.29 6.69 -1.38
C ASP A 132 -3.60 6.38 -2.72
N ILE A 133 -3.62 7.31 -3.69
CA ILE A 133 -2.88 7.17 -4.96
C ILE A 133 -1.37 7.11 -4.73
N TYR A 134 -0.85 7.93 -3.82
CA TYR A 134 0.57 7.84 -3.43
C TYR A 134 0.91 6.45 -2.88
N SER A 135 0.11 5.96 -1.94
CA SER A 135 0.27 4.62 -1.35
C SER A 135 0.19 3.52 -2.42
N PHE A 136 -0.69 3.67 -3.42
CA PHE A 136 -0.78 2.78 -4.57
C PHE A 136 0.51 2.80 -5.42
N GLY A 137 1.12 3.96 -5.65
CA GLY A 137 2.42 4.08 -6.32
C GLY A 137 3.52 3.31 -5.60
N MET A 138 3.59 3.42 -4.27
CA MET A 138 4.52 2.67 -3.43
C MET A 138 4.27 1.16 -3.52
N LEU A 139 3.00 0.74 -3.47
CA LEU A 139 2.59 -0.67 -3.61
C LEU A 139 2.95 -1.23 -5.00
N CYS A 140 2.76 -0.46 -6.07
CA CYS A 140 3.17 -0.85 -7.43
C CYS A 140 4.69 -1.08 -7.50
N TRP A 141 5.49 -0.14 -6.99
CA TRP A 141 6.94 -0.27 -6.98
C TRP A 141 7.39 -1.52 -6.23
N GLU A 142 6.84 -1.75 -5.03
CA GLU A 142 7.18 -2.92 -4.21
C GLU A 142 6.80 -4.23 -4.90
N SER A 143 5.64 -4.28 -5.56
CA SER A 143 5.20 -5.45 -6.31
C SER A 143 6.13 -5.78 -7.47
N LEU A 144 6.59 -4.78 -8.22
CA LEU A 144 7.46 -4.96 -9.39
C LEU A 144 8.90 -5.23 -9.01
N SER A 145 9.41 -4.61 -7.94
CA SER A 145 10.78 -4.81 -7.47
C SER A 145 10.93 -6.06 -6.60
N ARG A 146 9.83 -6.54 -6.00
CA ARG A 146 9.83 -7.57 -4.95
C ARG A 146 10.79 -7.24 -3.80
N ARG A 147 10.93 -5.96 -3.48
CA ARG A 147 11.77 -5.43 -2.39
C ARG A 147 10.95 -4.50 -1.52
N ARG A 148 11.27 -4.44 -0.25
CA ARG A 148 10.64 -3.45 0.64
C ARG A 148 11.09 -2.04 0.28
N PRO A 149 10.19 -1.05 0.30
CA PRO A 149 10.58 0.33 0.09
C PRO A 149 11.67 0.76 1.07
N PHE A 150 12.72 1.41 0.55
CA PHE A 150 13.85 1.91 1.33
C PHE A 150 14.65 0.86 2.12
N GLU A 151 14.57 -0.41 1.73
CA GLU A 151 15.35 -1.47 2.36
C GLU A 151 16.86 -1.15 2.31
N GLY A 152 17.53 -1.27 3.47
CA GLY A 152 18.96 -0.95 3.62
C GLY A 152 19.26 0.52 3.90
N GLN A 153 18.27 1.39 4.04
CA GLN A 153 18.43 2.75 4.57
C GLN A 153 18.72 2.71 6.07
N THR A 154 19.45 3.70 6.58
CA THR A 154 20.05 3.64 7.93
C THR A 154 19.01 3.74 9.03
N THR A 155 18.07 4.68 8.94
CA THR A 155 17.00 4.82 9.94
C THR A 155 15.65 5.18 9.30
N LEU A 156 14.56 4.81 9.96
CA LEU A 156 13.22 5.20 9.53
C LEU A 156 13.06 6.72 9.52
N LEU A 157 13.62 7.43 10.50
CA LEU A 157 13.52 8.88 10.59
C LEU A 157 14.17 9.56 9.38
N GLU A 158 15.34 9.09 8.94
CA GLU A 158 15.99 9.59 7.74
C GLU A 158 15.15 9.35 6.48
N VAL A 159 14.50 8.19 6.40
CA VAL A 159 13.57 7.88 5.29
C VAL A 159 12.39 8.84 5.29
N LEU A 160 11.72 9.05 6.43
CA LEU A 160 10.56 9.94 6.53
C LEU A 160 10.94 11.40 6.21
N THR A 161 12.08 11.87 6.73
CA THR A 161 12.62 13.19 6.38
C THR A 161 12.98 13.28 4.89
N GLY A 162 13.54 12.21 4.33
CA GLY A 162 13.83 12.09 2.91
C GLY A 162 12.58 12.16 2.04
N ILE A 163 11.49 11.47 2.43
CA ILE A 163 10.20 11.52 1.71
C ILE A 163 9.68 12.97 1.62
N HIS A 164 9.79 13.73 2.70
CA HIS A 164 9.48 15.16 2.70
C HIS A 164 10.33 15.93 1.69
N SER A 165 11.60 15.55 1.52
CA SER A 165 12.54 16.13 0.55
C SER A 165 12.54 15.39 -0.80
N SER A 166 11.42 14.79 -1.18
CA SER A 166 11.20 14.09 -2.45
C SER A 166 12.02 12.79 -2.64
N LEU A 167 12.54 12.19 -1.56
CA LEU A 167 13.16 10.86 -1.65
C LEU A 167 12.11 9.82 -2.07
N ARG A 168 12.48 8.96 -3.02
CA ARG A 168 11.66 7.84 -3.49
C ARG A 168 12.52 6.59 -3.63
N PRO A 169 11.91 5.39 -3.61
CA PRO A 169 12.64 4.16 -3.88
C PRO A 169 13.27 4.18 -5.27
N GLY A 170 14.45 3.55 -5.40
CA GLY A 170 15.21 3.53 -6.66
C GLY A 170 14.48 2.80 -7.78
N VAL A 171 14.53 3.34 -9.01
CA VAL A 171 13.87 2.78 -10.20
C VAL A 171 14.85 2.24 -11.25
N SER A 172 16.14 2.21 -10.94
CA SER A 172 17.16 1.64 -11.83
C SER A 172 16.93 0.14 -12.05
N GLU A 173 17.64 -0.44 -13.01
CA GLU A 173 17.57 -1.88 -13.34
C GLU A 173 17.94 -2.80 -12.17
N LYS A 174 18.69 -2.27 -11.19
CA LYS A 174 18.98 -2.97 -9.93
C LYS A 174 17.70 -3.31 -9.13
N PHE A 175 16.66 -2.47 -9.25
CA PHE A 175 15.41 -2.61 -8.51
C PHE A 175 14.29 -3.15 -9.37
N ILE A 176 14.14 -2.64 -10.60
CA ILE A 176 13.10 -3.03 -11.54
C ILE A 176 13.79 -3.50 -12.83
N PRO A 177 13.73 -4.80 -13.15
CA PRO A 177 14.47 -5.39 -14.28
C PRO A 177 14.18 -4.69 -15.61
N SER A 178 15.20 -4.56 -16.46
CA SER A 178 15.10 -3.93 -17.78
C SER A 178 14.20 -4.70 -18.76
N ASN A 179 14.11 -6.02 -18.59
CA ASN A 179 13.29 -6.91 -19.42
C ASN A 179 11.82 -6.98 -18.99
N LEU A 180 11.40 -6.18 -17.99
CA LEU A 180 10.00 -6.14 -17.56
C LEU A 180 9.12 -5.59 -18.70
N PRO A 181 8.04 -6.30 -19.09
CA PRO A 181 7.11 -5.78 -20.10
C PRO A 181 6.55 -4.40 -19.70
N GLU A 182 6.44 -3.51 -20.66
CA GLU A 182 5.90 -2.14 -20.45
C GLU A 182 6.60 -1.32 -19.33
N ARG A 183 7.85 -1.65 -19.00
CA ARG A 183 8.61 -1.07 -17.91
C ARG A 183 8.52 0.45 -17.86
N ASN A 184 8.75 1.13 -18.98
CA ASN A 184 8.76 2.60 -19.02
C ASN A 184 7.39 3.20 -18.70
N ARG A 185 6.30 2.58 -19.18
CA ARG A 185 4.93 3.02 -18.87
C ARG A 185 4.60 2.81 -17.40
N LEU A 186 5.01 1.68 -16.82
CA LEU A 186 4.81 1.40 -15.39
C LEU A 186 5.63 2.35 -14.52
N LEU A 187 6.88 2.64 -14.87
CA LEU A 187 7.69 3.61 -14.14
C LEU A 187 7.11 5.02 -14.23
N HIS A 188 6.57 5.41 -15.39
CA HIS A 188 5.89 6.69 -15.55
C HIS A 188 4.64 6.77 -14.66
N LEU A 189 3.80 5.72 -14.66
CA LEU A 189 2.63 5.64 -13.78
C LEU A 189 3.02 5.74 -12.30
N ILE A 190 4.03 4.98 -11.87
CA ILE A 190 4.55 5.03 -10.50
C ILE A 190 5.03 6.45 -10.16
N ALA A 191 5.77 7.11 -11.06
CA ALA A 191 6.26 8.46 -10.86
C ALA A 191 5.12 9.49 -10.70
N LEU A 192 4.04 9.34 -11.46
CA LEU A 192 2.84 10.15 -11.29
C LEU A 192 2.15 9.86 -9.94
N CYS A 193 1.94 8.59 -9.60
CA CYS A 193 1.23 8.23 -8.38
C CYS A 193 1.92 8.74 -7.12
N TRP A 194 3.26 8.68 -7.03
CA TRP A 194 4.00 9.14 -5.85
C TRP A 194 4.58 10.55 -5.98
N HIS A 195 3.98 11.37 -6.85
CA HIS A 195 4.39 12.77 -7.01
C HIS A 195 4.37 13.50 -5.67
N GLN A 196 5.30 14.47 -5.49
CA GLN A 196 5.39 15.23 -4.24
C GLN A 196 4.11 16.02 -4.00
N GLU A 197 3.66 16.74 -5.00
CA GLU A 197 2.44 17.53 -4.95
C GLU A 197 1.21 16.65 -5.23
N PRO A 198 0.19 16.63 -4.32
CA PRO A 198 -1.00 15.81 -4.47
C PRO A 198 -1.78 16.06 -5.78
N ASP A 199 -1.89 17.32 -6.19
CA ASP A 199 -2.66 17.75 -7.37
C ASP A 199 -2.13 17.21 -8.71
N TYR A 200 -0.89 16.70 -8.73
CA TYR A 200 -0.30 16.08 -9.93
C TYR A 200 -0.47 14.55 -9.96
N ARG A 201 -1.08 13.98 -8.94
CA ARG A 201 -1.39 12.53 -8.91
C ARG A 201 -2.67 12.26 -9.70
N PRO A 202 -2.75 11.11 -10.45
CA PRO A 202 -3.90 10.81 -11.29
C PRO A 202 -5.19 10.51 -10.51
#